data_7a5c073da459f4f046d2fa975bf1f43c
#
_entry.id   7a5c073da459f4f046d2fa975bf1f43c
#
_cell.length_a   1.000
_cell.length_b   1.000
_cell.length_c   1.000
_cell.angle_alpha   90.00
_cell.angle_beta   90.00
_cell.angle_gamma   90.00
#
_symmetry.space_group_name_H-M   'P 1'
#
loop_
_entity.id
_entity.type
_entity.pdbx_description
1 polymer ?
#
loop_
_entity_poly.entity_id
_entity_poly.type
_entity_poly.pdbx_seq_one_letter_code
_entity_poly.pdbx_strand_id
1 'polypeptide(L)'
;MKKTHILVTGLALIIGVGLLGPRVNMDIALEEVMLPDNLDLYLAESEARFDDITQGTEKAIMWAGDTGEKTAISIVSFHGFSATRQELSPLADIVAESLNANLFYTRLAGHGRGGAGMVDGSVNSWVNDANEAIAVGRRLGNKVVLIGTSTGSTLATWLALQSSNTDLAGMILLSPNFYNADSDMRMLLWPWGKQIAETLIGKVRHWESKNPLHEKYWANDYATSSMLPMMGLVKIVNDSAIEKINTPTLMIYSSKDKTISVPPILETFARLGSEKKELFEFNATEDPDYHALAGDLMSPSSTSILAEKISTFITDTHR
;
A
#
# COMPACT_ATOMS: atom_id res chain seq x y z
N MET A 1 43.01 -10.78 36.06
CA MET A 1 43.17 -10.31 34.65
C MET A 1 42.59 -11.30 33.59
N LYS A 2 42.97 -12.58 33.52
CA LYS A 2 42.46 -13.50 32.47
C LYS A 2 40.92 -13.67 32.47
N LYS A 3 40.23 -13.74 33.61
CA LYS A 3 38.79 -13.88 33.70
C LYS A 3 38.02 -12.64 33.20
N THR A 4 38.56 -11.46 33.43
CA THR A 4 37.96 -10.18 32.98
C THR A 4 38.05 -10.03 31.47
N HIS A 5 39.18 -10.46 30.84
CA HIS A 5 39.35 -10.45 29.39
C HIS A 5 38.38 -11.43 28.69
N ILE A 6 38.17 -12.63 29.24
CA ILE A 6 37.20 -13.62 28.71
C ILE A 6 35.79 -13.07 28.77
N LEU A 7 35.40 -12.41 29.87
CA LEU A 7 34.07 -11.80 30.01
C LEU A 7 33.85 -10.65 29.02
N VAL A 8 34.82 -9.77 28.82
CA VAL A 8 34.75 -8.64 27.88
C VAL A 8 34.72 -9.16 26.45
N THR A 9 35.54 -10.14 26.12
CA THR A 9 35.52 -10.75 24.78
C THR A 9 34.21 -11.47 24.51
N GLY A 10 33.68 -12.20 25.49
CA GLY A 10 32.37 -12.86 25.37
C GLY A 10 31.22 -11.87 25.17
N LEU A 11 31.21 -10.76 25.93
CA LEU A 11 30.21 -9.71 25.80
C LEU A 11 30.31 -8.99 24.45
N ALA A 12 31.53 -8.70 23.98
CA ALA A 12 31.75 -8.10 22.67
C ALA A 12 31.29 -9.03 21.53
N LEU A 13 31.48 -10.33 21.66
CA LEU A 13 31.01 -11.32 20.69
C LEU A 13 29.49 -11.40 20.65
N ILE A 14 28.83 -11.40 21.81
CA ILE A 14 27.37 -11.41 21.92
C ILE A 14 26.77 -10.13 21.32
N ILE A 15 27.36 -8.97 21.62
CA ILE A 15 26.94 -7.69 21.02
C ILE A 15 27.19 -7.70 19.51
N GLY A 16 28.33 -8.19 19.06
CA GLY A 16 28.64 -8.32 17.63
C GLY A 16 27.64 -9.21 16.89
N VAL A 17 27.35 -10.38 17.41
CA VAL A 17 26.34 -11.30 16.85
C VAL A 17 24.95 -10.64 16.88
N GLY A 18 24.60 -9.96 17.95
CA GLY A 18 23.33 -9.24 18.08
C GLY A 18 23.18 -8.16 17.02
N LEU A 19 24.22 -7.38 16.72
CA LEU A 19 24.17 -6.28 15.74
C LEU A 19 24.27 -6.75 14.27
N LEU A 20 24.88 -7.92 14.00
CA LEU A 20 25.09 -8.48 12.67
C LEU A 20 23.96 -9.43 12.23
N GLY A 21 22.87 -9.52 12.99
CA GLY A 21 21.73 -10.38 12.65
C GLY A 21 21.03 -10.00 11.34
N PRO A 22 20.31 -10.96 10.74
CA PRO A 22 19.53 -10.71 9.53
C PRO A 22 18.50 -9.62 9.77
N ARG A 23 18.29 -8.78 8.75
CA ARG A 23 17.30 -7.70 8.74
C ARG A 23 16.33 -7.91 7.58
N VAL A 24 15.24 -7.18 7.56
CA VAL A 24 14.37 -7.11 6.38
C VAL A 24 15.19 -6.66 5.18
N ASN A 25 15.04 -7.39 4.07
CA ASN A 25 15.63 -6.96 2.80
C ASN A 25 14.84 -5.78 2.24
N MET A 26 15.50 -4.67 2.00
CA MET A 26 14.96 -3.44 1.43
C MET A 26 15.63 -3.08 0.10
N ASP A 27 16.41 -3.99 -0.48
CA ASP A 27 17.03 -3.78 -1.78
C ASP A 27 15.95 -3.72 -2.86
N ILE A 28 16.06 -2.72 -3.72
CA ILE A 28 15.13 -2.47 -4.83
C ILE A 28 15.90 -2.62 -6.14
N ALA A 29 15.47 -3.57 -6.95
CA ALA A 29 15.89 -3.75 -8.33
C ALA A 29 14.65 -3.64 -9.22
N LEU A 30 14.51 -2.49 -9.91
CA LEU A 30 13.37 -2.26 -10.79
C LEU A 30 13.54 -3.09 -12.06
N GLU A 31 12.48 -3.80 -12.41
CA GLU A 31 12.34 -4.54 -13.64
C GLU A 31 11.81 -3.63 -14.76
N GLU A 32 12.28 -3.84 -15.97
CA GLU A 32 11.70 -3.16 -17.14
C GLU A 32 10.33 -3.73 -17.43
N VAL A 33 9.34 -2.86 -17.52
CA VAL A 33 7.95 -3.24 -17.79
C VAL A 33 7.67 -3.09 -19.29
N MET A 34 7.55 -4.22 -19.98
CA MET A 34 7.13 -4.27 -21.38
C MET A 34 5.66 -4.68 -21.47
N LEU A 35 4.79 -3.76 -21.84
CA LEU A 35 3.37 -4.00 -21.98
C LEU A 35 2.98 -4.26 -23.45
N PRO A 36 2.26 -5.36 -23.74
CA PRO A 36 1.72 -5.61 -25.08
C PRO A 36 0.53 -4.67 -25.39
N ASP A 37 0.02 -4.75 -26.59
CA ASP A 37 -1.14 -3.94 -27.00
C ASP A 37 -2.42 -4.38 -26.28
N ASN A 38 -2.62 -5.66 -26.06
CA ASN A 38 -3.77 -6.19 -25.35
C ASN A 38 -3.45 -6.34 -23.85
N LEU A 39 -3.84 -5.34 -23.07
CA LEU A 39 -3.60 -5.32 -21.62
C LEU A 39 -4.49 -6.34 -20.87
N ASP A 40 -5.72 -6.57 -21.31
CA ASP A 40 -6.62 -7.52 -20.64
C ASP A 40 -6.06 -8.94 -20.74
N LEU A 41 -5.55 -9.33 -21.92
CA LEU A 41 -4.90 -10.62 -22.10
C LEU A 41 -3.61 -10.72 -21.27
N TYR A 42 -2.80 -9.66 -21.24
CA TYR A 42 -1.58 -9.60 -20.43
C TYR A 42 -1.88 -9.84 -18.95
N LEU A 43 -2.89 -9.16 -18.40
CA LEU A 43 -3.29 -9.34 -17.01
C LEU A 43 -3.82 -10.75 -16.77
N ALA A 44 -4.69 -11.25 -17.64
CA ALA A 44 -5.25 -12.61 -17.54
C ALA A 44 -4.14 -13.67 -17.52
N GLU A 45 -3.13 -13.55 -18.39
CA GLU A 45 -1.99 -14.47 -18.44
C GLU A 45 -1.09 -14.33 -17.19
N SER A 46 -0.91 -13.12 -16.67
CA SER A 46 -0.14 -12.90 -15.45
C SER A 46 -0.81 -13.53 -14.22
N GLU A 47 -2.13 -13.43 -14.12
CA GLU A 47 -2.91 -13.98 -13.02
C GLU A 47 -3.08 -15.50 -13.16
N ALA A 48 -3.18 -16.04 -14.37
CA ALA A 48 -3.28 -17.48 -14.62
C ALA A 48 -2.05 -18.31 -14.18
N ARG A 49 -0.97 -17.64 -13.76
CA ARG A 49 0.20 -18.30 -13.15
C ARG A 49 -0.09 -18.84 -11.76
N PHE A 50 -1.18 -18.42 -11.15
CA PHE A 50 -1.61 -18.78 -9.81
C PHE A 50 -2.96 -19.49 -9.89
N ASP A 51 -3.08 -20.62 -9.22
CA ASP A 51 -4.32 -21.43 -9.14
C ASP A 51 -5.12 -21.16 -7.85
N ASP A 52 -4.57 -20.33 -6.97
CA ASP A 52 -5.09 -20.05 -5.64
C ASP A 52 -5.60 -18.61 -5.46
N ILE A 53 -5.75 -17.82 -6.53
CA ILE A 53 -6.30 -16.48 -6.44
C ILE A 53 -7.78 -16.53 -6.04
N THR A 54 -8.13 -15.81 -5.01
CA THR A 54 -9.52 -15.62 -4.59
C THR A 54 -10.28 -14.86 -5.66
N GLN A 55 -11.34 -15.46 -6.19
CA GLN A 55 -12.18 -14.85 -7.24
C GLN A 55 -12.63 -13.43 -6.84
N GLY A 56 -12.39 -12.47 -7.72
CA GLY A 56 -12.71 -11.06 -7.54
C GLY A 56 -11.57 -10.24 -6.97
N THR A 57 -10.38 -10.83 -6.77
CA THR A 57 -9.19 -10.14 -6.26
C THR A 57 -8.09 -9.99 -7.29
N GLU A 58 -8.29 -10.50 -8.51
CA GLU A 58 -7.36 -10.43 -9.62
C GLU A 58 -7.06 -8.97 -10.01
N LYS A 59 -5.91 -8.71 -10.62
CA LYS A 59 -5.67 -7.45 -11.34
C LYS A 59 -6.77 -7.24 -12.37
N ALA A 60 -7.28 -6.03 -12.50
CA ALA A 60 -8.38 -5.75 -13.43
C ALA A 60 -8.32 -4.32 -13.96
N ILE A 61 -8.69 -4.16 -15.23
CA ILE A 61 -8.97 -2.86 -15.85
C ILE A 61 -10.48 -2.69 -15.96
N MET A 62 -10.95 -1.53 -15.50
CA MET A 62 -12.32 -1.06 -15.71
C MET A 62 -12.25 0.04 -16.77
N TRP A 63 -12.69 -0.27 -17.98
CA TRP A 63 -12.69 0.67 -19.09
C TRP A 63 -13.88 1.62 -18.99
N ALA A 64 -13.62 2.93 -19.13
CA ALA A 64 -14.68 3.96 -19.13
C ALA A 64 -15.45 4.00 -20.48
N GLY A 65 -14.80 3.53 -21.55
CA GLY A 65 -15.34 3.46 -22.90
C GLY A 65 -14.92 2.18 -23.58
N ASP A 66 -14.56 2.24 -24.85
CA ASP A 66 -14.11 1.07 -25.59
C ASP A 66 -12.75 0.56 -25.08
N THR A 67 -12.60 -0.77 -25.10
CA THR A 67 -11.34 -1.43 -24.66
C THR A 67 -10.15 -0.92 -25.48
N GLY A 68 -9.09 -0.54 -24.80
CA GLY A 68 -7.84 -0.05 -25.41
C GLY A 68 -7.80 1.46 -25.64
N GLU A 69 -8.90 2.17 -25.47
CA GLU A 69 -8.94 3.63 -25.61
C GLU A 69 -8.44 4.35 -24.36
N LYS A 70 -7.59 5.35 -24.56
CA LYS A 70 -7.09 6.20 -23.47
C LYS A 70 -8.13 7.24 -23.05
N THR A 71 -8.19 7.48 -21.75
CA THR A 71 -8.92 8.61 -21.17
C THR A 71 -7.98 9.79 -20.88
N ALA A 72 -8.55 10.96 -20.57
CA ALA A 72 -7.76 12.13 -20.17
C ALA A 72 -6.94 11.84 -18.89
N ILE A 73 -7.56 11.14 -17.95
CA ILE A 73 -6.97 10.69 -16.69
C ILE A 73 -7.24 9.19 -16.55
N SER A 74 -6.28 8.43 -16.12
CA SER A 74 -6.48 7.07 -15.59
C SER A 74 -6.28 7.06 -14.09
N ILE A 75 -6.91 6.09 -13.44
CA ILE A 75 -6.79 5.84 -12.00
C ILE A 75 -6.04 4.52 -11.79
N VAL A 76 -5.07 4.51 -10.89
CA VAL A 76 -4.40 3.31 -10.40
C VAL A 76 -4.71 3.16 -8.92
N SER A 77 -5.34 2.05 -8.56
CA SER A 77 -5.78 1.76 -7.19
C SER A 77 -4.89 0.71 -6.52
N PHE A 78 -4.36 1.06 -5.33
CA PHE A 78 -3.52 0.21 -4.48
C PHE A 78 -4.25 -0.13 -3.19
N HIS A 79 -4.44 -1.41 -2.92
CA HIS A 79 -5.02 -1.91 -1.67
C HIS A 79 -4.01 -1.92 -0.51
N GLY A 80 -4.51 -2.10 0.71
CA GLY A 80 -3.71 -2.20 1.93
C GLY A 80 -3.05 -3.56 2.14
N PHE A 81 -2.23 -3.67 3.20
CA PHE A 81 -1.61 -4.92 3.62
C PHE A 81 -2.67 -5.94 4.02
N SER A 82 -2.46 -7.19 3.64
CA SER A 82 -3.37 -8.33 3.79
C SER A 82 -4.72 -8.21 3.07
N ALA A 83 -5.05 -7.06 2.50
CA ALA A 83 -6.28 -6.78 1.78
C ALA A 83 -6.21 -7.13 0.28
N THR A 84 -7.23 -6.74 -0.46
CA THR A 84 -7.32 -6.86 -1.90
C THR A 84 -8.03 -5.63 -2.48
N ARG A 85 -8.17 -5.55 -3.82
CA ARG A 85 -8.92 -4.46 -4.46
C ARG A 85 -10.34 -4.27 -3.92
N GLN A 86 -10.91 -5.31 -3.30
CA GLN A 86 -12.23 -5.27 -2.70
C GLN A 86 -12.31 -4.35 -1.46
N GLU A 87 -11.17 -3.98 -0.87
CA GLU A 87 -11.12 -3.06 0.26
C GLU A 87 -11.73 -1.70 -0.04
N LEU A 88 -11.42 -1.15 -1.22
CA LEU A 88 -11.92 0.15 -1.65
C LEU A 88 -13.12 0.07 -2.62
N SER A 89 -13.53 -1.12 -3.04
CA SER A 89 -14.67 -1.25 -3.94
C SER A 89 -15.98 -0.87 -3.21
N PRO A 90 -16.86 -0.05 -3.83
CA PRO A 90 -16.77 0.56 -5.16
C PRO A 90 -16.22 2.01 -5.17
N LEU A 91 -15.50 2.47 -4.15
CA LEU A 91 -15.00 3.85 -4.09
C LEU A 91 -14.26 4.27 -5.37
N ALA A 92 -13.27 3.46 -5.78
CA ALA A 92 -12.45 3.77 -6.95
C ALA A 92 -13.26 3.70 -8.25
N ASP A 93 -14.26 2.80 -8.33
CA ASP A 93 -15.19 2.71 -9.46
C ASP A 93 -16.01 3.99 -9.59
N ILE A 94 -16.60 4.48 -8.48
CA ILE A 94 -17.41 5.71 -8.45
C ILE A 94 -16.56 6.93 -8.86
N VAL A 95 -15.32 7.02 -8.37
CA VAL A 95 -14.40 8.09 -8.76
C VAL A 95 -14.05 8.01 -10.25
N ALA A 96 -13.76 6.81 -10.76
CA ALA A 96 -13.45 6.58 -12.16
C ALA A 96 -14.63 6.97 -13.07
N GLU A 97 -15.84 6.54 -12.72
CA GLU A 97 -17.07 6.88 -13.44
C GLU A 97 -17.28 8.41 -13.46
N SER A 98 -17.18 9.07 -12.31
CA SER A 98 -17.39 10.52 -12.21
C SER A 98 -16.41 11.35 -13.03
N LEU A 99 -15.21 10.84 -13.28
CA LEU A 99 -14.15 11.48 -14.06
C LEU A 99 -14.06 10.99 -15.51
N ASN A 100 -14.91 10.03 -15.89
CA ASN A 100 -14.82 9.32 -17.16
C ASN A 100 -13.39 8.78 -17.38
N ALA A 101 -12.84 8.11 -16.38
CA ALA A 101 -11.47 7.64 -16.32
C ALA A 101 -11.39 6.11 -16.39
N ASN A 102 -10.43 5.58 -17.13
CA ASN A 102 -10.06 4.18 -17.00
C ASN A 102 -9.46 3.93 -15.62
N LEU A 103 -9.77 2.77 -15.04
CA LEU A 103 -9.32 2.39 -13.71
C LEU A 103 -8.55 1.06 -13.78
N PHE A 104 -7.37 1.03 -13.16
CA PHE A 104 -6.62 -0.19 -12.95
C PHE A 104 -6.57 -0.54 -11.47
N TYR A 105 -7.03 -1.72 -11.15
CA TYR A 105 -6.90 -2.34 -9.84
C TYR A 105 -5.66 -3.22 -9.78
N THR A 106 -4.76 -2.93 -8.85
CA THR A 106 -3.57 -3.74 -8.61
C THR A 106 -3.90 -4.98 -7.77
N ARG A 107 -3.03 -5.97 -7.83
CA ARG A 107 -2.90 -7.04 -6.84
C ARG A 107 -1.42 -7.17 -6.51
N LEU A 108 -1.06 -6.83 -5.27
CA LEU A 108 0.32 -6.90 -4.80
C LEU A 108 0.74 -8.37 -4.61
N ALA A 109 2.00 -8.66 -4.88
CA ALA A 109 2.58 -9.99 -4.71
C ALA A 109 2.23 -10.55 -3.31
N GLY A 110 1.76 -11.80 -3.31
CA GLY A 110 1.29 -12.48 -2.10
C GLY A 110 -0.16 -12.21 -1.69
N HIS A 111 -0.77 -11.13 -2.16
CA HIS A 111 -2.15 -10.77 -1.80
C HIS A 111 -3.19 -11.45 -2.69
N GLY A 112 -4.43 -11.55 -2.20
CA GLY A 112 -5.53 -12.18 -2.92
C GLY A 112 -5.43 -13.71 -3.03
N ARG A 113 -4.51 -14.35 -2.29
CA ARG A 113 -4.21 -15.78 -2.31
C ARG A 113 -4.27 -16.41 -0.91
N GLY A 114 -5.11 -15.84 -0.05
CA GLY A 114 -5.18 -16.22 1.35
C GLY A 114 -3.87 -15.95 2.11
N GLY A 115 -3.82 -16.44 3.36
CA GLY A 115 -2.67 -16.20 4.24
C GLY A 115 -1.38 -16.89 3.81
N ALA A 116 -1.49 -18.05 3.15
CA ALA A 116 -0.33 -18.78 2.65
C ALA A 116 0.41 -18.01 1.55
N GLY A 117 -0.29 -17.29 0.69
CA GLY A 117 0.31 -16.49 -0.37
C GLY A 117 1.14 -15.31 0.16
N MET A 118 0.81 -14.79 1.35
CA MET A 118 1.46 -13.58 1.90
C MET A 118 2.99 -13.68 2.05
N VAL A 119 3.55 -14.87 2.09
CA VAL A 119 5.01 -15.07 2.17
C VAL A 119 5.74 -14.70 0.87
N ASP A 120 5.04 -14.62 -0.26
CA ASP A 120 5.58 -14.24 -1.56
C ASP A 120 5.80 -12.73 -1.67
N GLY A 121 5.24 -11.94 -0.74
CA GLY A 121 5.43 -10.49 -0.65
C GLY A 121 6.86 -10.13 -0.21
N SER A 122 7.45 -9.15 -0.89
CA SER A 122 8.71 -8.51 -0.51
C SER A 122 8.67 -7.02 -0.85
N VAL A 123 9.58 -6.23 -0.29
CA VAL A 123 9.71 -4.82 -0.68
C VAL A 123 9.95 -4.72 -2.20
N ASN A 124 10.86 -5.55 -2.74
CA ASN A 124 11.18 -5.52 -4.16
C ASN A 124 9.99 -5.92 -5.04
N SER A 125 9.24 -6.97 -4.68
CA SER A 125 8.08 -7.38 -5.48
C SER A 125 6.98 -6.33 -5.48
N TRP A 126 6.64 -5.73 -4.31
CA TRP A 126 5.60 -4.70 -4.24
C TRP A 126 5.99 -3.41 -4.96
N VAL A 127 7.27 -3.05 -4.93
CA VAL A 127 7.79 -1.91 -5.69
C VAL A 127 7.73 -2.18 -7.20
N ASN A 128 8.00 -3.41 -7.64
CA ASN A 128 7.84 -3.80 -9.03
C ASN A 128 6.36 -3.90 -9.45
N ASP A 129 5.46 -4.37 -8.57
CA ASP A 129 4.01 -4.29 -8.81
C ASP A 129 3.56 -2.83 -8.99
N ALA A 130 4.10 -1.91 -8.20
CA ALA A 130 3.81 -0.49 -8.34
C ALA A 130 4.41 0.10 -9.65
N ASN A 131 5.59 -0.35 -10.06
CA ASN A 131 6.20 0.03 -11.34
C ASN A 131 5.40 -0.50 -12.53
N GLU A 132 4.90 -1.73 -12.48
CA GLU A 132 3.95 -2.25 -13.46
C GLU A 132 2.66 -1.42 -13.47
N ALA A 133 2.13 -1.10 -12.30
CA ALA A 133 0.87 -0.38 -12.17
C ALA A 133 0.93 1.02 -12.79
N ILE A 134 2.02 1.78 -12.60
CA ILE A 134 2.17 3.09 -13.24
C ILE A 134 2.36 2.96 -14.75
N ALA A 135 3.04 1.92 -15.22
CA ALA A 135 3.18 1.64 -16.65
C ALA A 135 1.83 1.32 -17.30
N VAL A 136 1.00 0.49 -16.65
CA VAL A 136 -0.39 0.23 -17.08
C VAL A 136 -1.20 1.52 -17.05
N GLY A 137 -1.15 2.30 -15.97
CA GLY A 137 -1.85 3.57 -15.86
C GLY A 137 -1.55 4.51 -17.03
N ARG A 138 -0.30 4.61 -17.47
CA ARG A 138 0.13 5.40 -18.64
C ARG A 138 -0.41 4.89 -19.97
N ARG A 139 -0.71 3.62 -20.06
CA ARG A 139 -1.39 3.04 -21.25
C ARG A 139 -2.89 3.34 -21.22
N LEU A 140 -3.49 3.51 -20.04
CA LEU A 140 -4.90 3.76 -19.84
C LEU A 140 -5.29 5.24 -19.90
N GLY A 141 -4.39 6.16 -19.61
CA GLY A 141 -4.68 7.59 -19.58
C GLY A 141 -3.49 8.47 -19.99
N ASN A 142 -3.79 9.74 -20.30
CA ASN A 142 -2.75 10.72 -20.62
C ASN A 142 -2.02 11.21 -19.36
N LYS A 143 -2.71 11.20 -18.22
CA LYS A 143 -2.19 11.48 -16.89
C LYS A 143 -2.68 10.41 -15.92
N VAL A 144 -1.97 10.19 -14.83
CA VAL A 144 -2.29 9.14 -13.87
C VAL A 144 -2.62 9.75 -12.51
N VAL A 145 -3.72 9.30 -11.91
CA VAL A 145 -4.07 9.55 -10.50
C VAL A 145 -3.84 8.25 -9.73
N LEU A 146 -3.13 8.33 -8.62
CA LEU A 146 -2.92 7.22 -7.70
C LEU A 146 -3.95 7.30 -6.56
N ILE A 147 -4.65 6.21 -6.28
CA ILE A 147 -5.47 6.04 -5.08
C ILE A 147 -4.89 4.90 -4.29
N GLY A 148 -4.51 5.14 -3.05
CA GLY A 148 -3.98 4.12 -2.15
C GLY A 148 -4.66 4.14 -0.80
N THR A 149 -4.76 2.96 -0.18
CA THR A 149 -5.18 2.85 1.21
C THR A 149 -4.10 2.14 2.04
N SER A 150 -3.87 2.61 3.26
CA SER A 150 -2.91 2.00 4.18
C SER A 150 -1.53 1.80 3.53
N THR A 151 -1.03 0.57 3.40
CA THR A 151 0.22 0.21 2.70
C THR A 151 0.19 0.59 1.22
N GLY A 152 -0.98 0.55 0.57
CA GLY A 152 -1.15 1.07 -0.80
C GLY A 152 -0.86 2.56 -0.91
N SER A 153 -1.20 3.34 0.13
CA SER A 153 -0.79 4.76 0.24
C SER A 153 0.73 4.93 0.36
N THR A 154 1.40 4.02 1.06
CA THR A 154 2.86 4.02 1.16
C THR A 154 3.50 3.76 -0.21
N LEU A 155 2.96 2.82 -1.00
CA LEU A 155 3.41 2.55 -2.38
C LEU A 155 3.14 3.74 -3.32
N ALA A 156 1.97 4.35 -3.24
CA ALA A 156 1.65 5.55 -4.03
C ALA A 156 2.63 6.69 -3.70
N THR A 157 2.96 6.88 -2.42
CA THR A 157 3.96 7.86 -1.98
C THR A 157 5.36 7.51 -2.51
N TRP A 158 5.75 6.23 -2.48
CA TRP A 158 7.01 5.78 -3.06
C TRP A 158 7.08 6.07 -4.57
N LEU A 159 6.01 5.84 -5.33
CA LEU A 159 5.93 6.17 -6.75
C LEU A 159 6.09 7.68 -6.99
N ALA A 160 5.45 8.51 -6.19
CA ALA A 160 5.55 9.98 -6.31
C ALA A 160 6.96 10.52 -6.00
N LEU A 161 7.78 9.77 -5.27
CA LEU A 161 9.20 10.10 -5.04
C LEU A 161 10.08 9.81 -6.25
N GLN A 162 9.63 9.02 -7.22
CA GLN A 162 10.44 8.69 -8.39
C GLN A 162 10.44 9.87 -9.39
N SER A 163 11.62 10.38 -9.71
CA SER A 163 11.78 11.53 -10.61
C SER A 163 11.26 11.32 -12.04
N SER A 164 11.05 10.07 -12.45
CA SER A 164 10.46 9.70 -13.74
C SER A 164 8.94 9.88 -13.80
N ASN A 165 8.26 10.05 -12.65
CA ASN A 165 6.81 10.08 -12.55
C ASN A 165 6.25 11.52 -12.53
N THR A 166 6.65 12.33 -13.53
CA THR A 166 6.22 13.73 -13.69
C THR A 166 4.81 13.87 -14.27
N ASP A 167 4.20 12.79 -14.70
CA ASP A 167 2.87 12.70 -15.30
C ASP A 167 1.76 12.38 -14.28
N LEU A 168 2.12 12.31 -12.98
CA LEU A 168 1.13 12.12 -11.93
C LEU A 168 0.24 13.36 -11.80
N ALA A 169 -1.04 13.16 -12.05
CA ALA A 169 -2.07 14.17 -11.95
C ALA A 169 -2.54 14.39 -10.50
N GLY A 170 -2.47 13.36 -9.67
CA GLY A 170 -2.86 13.44 -8.27
C GLY A 170 -2.49 12.18 -7.49
N MET A 171 -2.45 12.32 -6.19
CA MET A 171 -2.23 11.24 -5.24
C MET A 171 -3.24 11.34 -4.12
N ILE A 172 -4.06 10.31 -3.97
CA ILE A 172 -5.11 10.19 -2.95
C ILE A 172 -4.69 9.11 -1.98
N LEU A 173 -4.51 9.47 -0.73
CA LEU A 173 -4.01 8.61 0.31
C LEU A 173 -5.06 8.46 1.41
N LEU A 174 -5.66 7.27 1.53
CA LEU A 174 -6.61 6.94 2.59
C LEU A 174 -5.88 6.19 3.71
N SER A 175 -6.05 6.63 4.94
CA SER A 175 -5.41 6.03 6.12
C SER A 175 -3.95 5.62 5.88
N PRO A 176 -3.07 6.53 5.39
CA PRO A 176 -1.75 6.16 4.90
C PRO A 176 -0.87 5.55 6.00
N ASN A 177 -0.31 4.39 5.73
CA ASN A 177 0.58 3.70 6.65
C ASN A 177 2.01 4.28 6.58
N PHE A 178 2.25 5.35 7.33
CA PHE A 178 3.61 5.86 7.54
C PHE A 178 4.24 5.33 8.83
N TYR A 179 3.42 4.88 9.79
CA TYR A 179 3.81 4.06 10.95
C TYR A 179 2.60 3.32 11.50
N ASN A 180 2.81 2.11 11.96
CA ASN A 180 1.79 1.33 12.67
C ASN A 180 1.48 1.99 14.04
N ALA A 181 0.23 1.88 14.50
CA ALA A 181 -0.18 2.36 15.82
C ALA A 181 0.55 1.60 16.94
N ASP A 182 0.81 0.33 16.74
CA ASP A 182 1.64 -0.47 17.62
C ASP A 182 3.13 -0.15 17.38
N SER A 183 3.73 0.58 18.33
CA SER A 183 5.14 0.97 18.25
C SER A 183 6.11 -0.21 18.26
N ASP A 184 5.69 -1.36 18.79
CA ASP A 184 6.51 -2.56 18.90
C ASP A 184 6.75 -3.19 17.53
N MET A 185 5.92 -2.88 16.53
CA MET A 185 6.17 -3.27 15.13
C MET A 185 7.52 -2.79 14.58
N ARG A 186 8.13 -1.75 15.18
CA ARG A 186 9.47 -1.29 14.80
C ARG A 186 10.55 -2.33 15.05
N MET A 187 10.33 -3.28 15.96
CA MET A 187 11.27 -4.38 16.19
C MET A 187 11.51 -5.25 14.96
N LEU A 188 10.52 -5.30 14.01
CA LEU A 188 10.69 -6.01 12.76
C LEU A 188 11.83 -5.48 11.89
N LEU A 189 12.23 -4.21 12.09
CA LEU A 189 13.36 -3.58 11.40
C LEU A 189 14.71 -3.83 12.08
N TRP A 190 14.73 -4.41 13.29
CA TRP A 190 15.97 -4.68 14.01
C TRP A 190 16.73 -5.87 13.43
N PRO A 191 18.03 -6.01 13.72
CA PRO A 191 18.70 -7.28 13.54
C PRO A 191 17.92 -8.38 14.28
N TRP A 192 17.75 -9.53 13.62
CA TRP A 192 16.93 -10.63 14.17
C TRP A 192 15.45 -10.31 14.34
N GLY A 193 14.93 -9.22 13.73
CA GLY A 193 13.56 -8.74 13.90
C GLY A 193 12.51 -9.83 13.63
N LYS A 194 12.72 -10.66 12.59
CA LYS A 194 11.88 -11.83 12.32
C LYS A 194 11.84 -12.78 13.52
N GLN A 195 12.99 -13.21 14.00
CA GLN A 195 13.10 -14.20 15.07
C GLN A 195 12.55 -13.66 16.38
N ILE A 196 12.77 -12.38 16.66
CA ILE A 196 12.23 -11.70 17.83
C ILE A 196 10.70 -11.69 17.75
N ALA A 197 10.13 -11.24 16.64
CA ALA A 197 8.67 -11.20 16.47
C ALA A 197 8.05 -12.60 16.54
N GLU A 198 8.60 -13.58 15.84
CA GLU A 198 8.11 -14.97 15.89
C GLU A 198 8.17 -15.57 17.29
N THR A 199 9.11 -15.12 18.12
CA THR A 199 9.22 -15.57 19.53
C THR A 199 8.18 -14.90 20.42
N LEU A 200 7.90 -13.60 20.22
CA LEU A 200 7.01 -12.81 21.06
C LEU A 200 5.52 -12.99 20.72
N ILE A 201 5.19 -13.03 19.44
CA ILE A 201 3.79 -13.06 18.96
C ILE A 201 3.44 -14.32 18.14
N GLY A 202 4.37 -15.29 18.04
CA GLY A 202 4.19 -16.53 17.31
C GLY A 202 4.60 -16.43 15.84
N LYS A 203 4.70 -17.61 15.19
CA LYS A 203 5.10 -17.71 13.77
C LYS A 203 3.98 -17.32 12.81
N VAL A 204 2.76 -17.36 13.26
CA VAL A 204 1.55 -17.05 12.49
C VAL A 204 0.80 -15.94 13.22
N ARG A 205 0.46 -14.91 12.47
CA ARG A 205 -0.42 -13.84 12.92
C ARG A 205 -1.85 -14.20 12.55
N HIS A 206 -2.73 -14.14 13.54
CA HIS A 206 -4.17 -14.31 13.36
C HIS A 206 -4.91 -13.08 13.87
N TRP A 207 -5.98 -12.71 13.19
CA TRP A 207 -6.93 -11.71 13.64
C TRP A 207 -8.35 -12.07 13.19
N GLU A 208 -9.35 -11.66 13.95
CA GLU A 208 -10.74 -11.99 13.68
C GLU A 208 -11.35 -11.10 12.60
N SER A 209 -11.97 -11.72 11.62
CA SER A 209 -12.71 -11.02 10.57
C SER A 209 -14.00 -10.41 11.13
N LYS A 210 -14.33 -9.20 10.68
CA LYS A 210 -15.51 -8.47 11.17
C LYS A 210 -16.82 -8.91 10.50
N ASN A 211 -16.71 -9.51 9.32
CA ASN A 211 -17.83 -10.08 8.56
C ASN A 211 -17.32 -11.11 7.55
N PRO A 212 -18.21 -11.93 6.93
CA PRO A 212 -17.79 -12.98 6.00
C PRO A 212 -17.09 -12.49 4.73
N LEU A 213 -17.39 -11.29 4.25
CA LEU A 213 -16.71 -10.71 3.09
C LEU A 213 -15.31 -10.20 3.45
N HIS A 214 -15.14 -9.67 4.66
CA HIS A 214 -13.84 -9.34 5.21
C HIS A 214 -12.96 -10.59 5.32
N GLU A 215 -13.52 -11.73 5.79
CA GLU A 215 -12.81 -13.00 5.81
C GLU A 215 -12.41 -13.51 4.43
N LYS A 216 -13.29 -13.35 3.45
CA LYS A 216 -13.04 -13.79 2.07
C LYS A 216 -11.93 -13.01 1.37
N TYR A 217 -11.88 -11.68 1.58
CA TYR A 217 -11.09 -10.78 0.78
C TYR A 217 -9.84 -10.24 1.49
N TRP A 218 -9.61 -10.61 2.76
CA TRP A 218 -8.37 -10.33 3.48
C TRP A 218 -7.69 -11.63 3.90
N ALA A 219 -6.37 -11.60 3.94
CA ALA A 219 -5.60 -12.63 4.61
C ALA A 219 -5.60 -12.33 6.12
N ASN A 220 -6.36 -13.11 6.91
CA ASN A 220 -6.49 -12.93 8.36
C ASN A 220 -5.63 -13.92 9.18
N ASP A 221 -4.95 -14.84 8.49
CA ASP A 221 -4.08 -15.86 9.06
C ASP A 221 -2.85 -16.02 8.18
N TYR A 222 -1.73 -15.39 8.55
CA TYR A 222 -0.53 -15.34 7.73
C TYR A 222 0.75 -15.42 8.57
N ALA A 223 1.85 -15.81 7.93
CA ALA A 223 3.17 -15.85 8.59
C ALA A 223 3.56 -14.49 9.16
N THR A 224 3.99 -14.43 10.40
CA THR A 224 4.47 -13.19 11.07
C THR A 224 5.55 -12.50 10.24
N SER A 225 6.38 -13.27 9.53
CA SER A 225 7.41 -12.73 8.64
C SER A 225 6.86 -11.94 7.45
N SER A 226 5.60 -12.14 7.05
CA SER A 226 4.99 -11.38 5.96
C SER A 226 4.80 -9.89 6.28
N MET A 227 4.88 -9.50 7.56
CA MET A 227 4.84 -8.10 7.98
C MET A 227 6.17 -7.35 7.74
N LEU A 228 7.30 -8.07 7.56
CA LEU A 228 8.61 -7.44 7.38
C LEU A 228 8.67 -6.53 6.12
N PRO A 229 8.20 -6.98 4.94
CA PRO A 229 8.20 -6.13 3.75
C PRO A 229 7.41 -4.83 3.95
N MET A 230 6.26 -4.89 4.62
CA MET A 230 5.44 -3.71 4.94
C MET A 230 6.25 -2.70 5.77
N MET A 231 6.90 -3.16 6.84
CA MET A 231 7.73 -2.28 7.67
C MET A 231 8.97 -1.77 6.93
N GLY A 232 9.56 -2.59 6.05
CA GLY A 232 10.66 -2.19 5.17
C GLY A 232 10.25 -1.06 4.23
N LEU A 233 9.10 -1.18 3.58
CA LEU A 233 8.54 -0.16 2.68
C LEU A 233 8.24 1.15 3.43
N VAL A 234 7.60 1.07 4.60
CA VAL A 234 7.34 2.21 5.48
C VAL A 234 8.64 2.93 5.83
N LYS A 235 9.70 2.18 6.19
CA LYS A 235 11.01 2.76 6.48
C LYS A 235 11.61 3.47 5.27
N ILE A 236 11.57 2.87 4.09
CA ILE A 236 12.09 3.48 2.85
C ILE A 236 11.41 4.82 2.59
N VAL A 237 10.09 4.89 2.68
CA VAL A 237 9.34 6.12 2.44
C VAL A 237 9.66 7.18 3.49
N ASN A 238 9.71 6.80 4.77
CA ASN A 238 10.02 7.76 5.84
C ASN A 238 11.45 8.31 5.79
N ASP A 239 12.40 7.52 5.32
CA ASP A 239 13.79 7.94 5.14
C ASP A 239 13.98 8.78 3.87
N SER A 240 12.95 8.90 3.04
CA SER A 240 13.02 9.61 1.75
C SER A 240 12.74 11.11 1.89
N ALA A 241 13.10 11.84 0.83
CA ALA A 241 12.92 13.29 0.74
C ALA A 241 11.47 13.64 0.31
N ILE A 242 10.51 13.47 1.22
CA ILE A 242 9.06 13.72 1.01
C ILE A 242 8.79 15.12 0.48
N GLU A 243 9.63 16.09 0.83
CA GLU A 243 9.56 17.48 0.36
C GLU A 243 9.80 17.64 -1.15
N LYS A 244 10.25 16.61 -1.84
CA LYS A 244 10.38 16.58 -3.30
C LYS A 244 9.10 16.18 -4.03
N ILE A 245 8.11 15.69 -3.32
CA ILE A 245 6.82 15.32 -3.90
C ILE A 245 6.03 16.60 -4.16
N ASN A 246 5.86 16.94 -5.43
CA ASN A 246 5.08 18.09 -5.88
C ASN A 246 3.72 17.68 -6.49
N THR A 247 3.42 16.39 -6.55
CA THR A 247 2.13 15.86 -7.01
C THR A 247 0.99 16.40 -6.14
N PRO A 248 -0.11 16.91 -6.73
CA PRO A 248 -1.30 17.28 -5.98
C PRO A 248 -1.75 16.14 -5.08
N THR A 249 -1.93 16.39 -3.78
CA THR A 249 -2.13 15.31 -2.81
C THR A 249 -3.31 15.59 -1.89
N LEU A 250 -4.25 14.64 -1.85
CA LEU A 250 -5.30 14.58 -0.83
C LEU A 250 -4.98 13.44 0.14
N MET A 251 -4.80 13.76 1.42
CA MET A 251 -4.72 12.76 2.50
C MET A 251 -6.02 12.75 3.29
N ILE A 252 -6.62 11.57 3.38
CA ILE A 252 -7.85 11.31 4.15
C ILE A 252 -7.48 10.40 5.30
N TYR A 253 -7.78 10.79 6.52
CA TYR A 253 -7.42 10.02 7.72
C TYR A 253 -8.48 10.15 8.80
N SER A 254 -8.50 9.24 9.75
CA SER A 254 -9.25 9.37 10.98
C SER A 254 -8.31 9.67 12.14
N SER A 255 -8.65 10.68 12.96
CA SER A 255 -7.92 10.94 14.22
C SER A 255 -8.10 9.81 15.26
N LYS A 256 -9.04 8.89 15.00
CA LYS A 256 -9.38 7.75 15.86
C LYS A 256 -8.81 6.43 15.34
N ASP A 257 -8.03 6.44 14.25
CA ASP A 257 -7.46 5.22 13.65
C ASP A 257 -6.65 4.43 14.69
N LYS A 258 -6.97 3.12 14.82
CA LYS A 258 -6.33 2.22 15.79
C LYS A 258 -5.27 1.33 15.15
N THR A 259 -5.21 1.31 13.81
CA THR A 259 -4.30 0.45 13.03
C THR A 259 -2.99 1.15 12.72
N ILE A 260 -3.06 2.44 12.39
CA ILE A 260 -1.90 3.25 12.05
C ILE A 260 -1.75 4.44 13.01
N SER A 261 -0.52 4.97 13.10
CA SER A 261 -0.22 6.12 13.93
C SER A 261 -0.56 7.42 13.20
N VAL A 262 -1.38 8.27 13.80
CA VAL A 262 -1.82 9.55 13.23
C VAL A 262 -0.71 10.61 13.15
N PRO A 263 0.15 10.80 14.18
CA PRO A 263 1.19 11.83 14.13
C PRO A 263 2.09 11.75 12.89
N PRO A 264 2.59 10.59 12.44
CA PRO A 264 3.36 10.49 11.20
C PRO A 264 2.61 10.91 9.94
N ILE A 265 1.28 10.77 9.91
CA ILE A 265 0.45 11.27 8.78
C ILE A 265 0.56 12.79 8.70
N LEU A 266 0.35 13.45 9.84
CA LEU A 266 0.43 14.92 9.94
C LEU A 266 1.82 15.44 9.61
N GLU A 267 2.86 14.77 10.11
CA GLU A 267 4.26 15.10 9.82
C GLU A 267 4.60 14.93 8.34
N THR A 268 4.18 13.82 7.73
CA THR A 268 4.40 13.58 6.29
C THR A 268 3.65 14.60 5.45
N PHE A 269 2.38 14.89 5.78
CA PHE A 269 1.61 15.92 5.10
C PHE A 269 2.29 17.29 5.17
N ALA A 270 2.78 17.68 6.34
CA ALA A 270 3.48 18.95 6.52
C ALA A 270 4.73 19.06 5.63
N ARG A 271 5.46 17.95 5.47
CA ARG A 271 6.70 17.86 4.67
C ARG A 271 6.47 17.84 3.16
N LEU A 272 5.29 17.47 2.66
CA LEU A 272 5.00 17.43 1.21
C LEU A 272 5.31 18.78 0.57
N GLY A 273 6.07 18.75 -0.54
CA GLY A 273 6.42 19.93 -1.33
C GLY A 273 5.28 20.45 -2.22
N SER A 274 4.22 19.67 -2.40
CA SER A 274 3.09 20.07 -3.24
C SER A 274 2.41 21.33 -2.71
N GLU A 275 2.20 22.30 -3.61
CA GLU A 275 1.40 23.51 -3.33
C GLU A 275 -0.11 23.21 -3.31
N LYS A 276 -0.52 22.17 -4.05
CA LYS A 276 -1.92 21.70 -4.10
C LYS A 276 -2.04 20.47 -3.19
N LYS A 277 -2.16 20.68 -1.88
CA LYS A 277 -2.34 19.59 -0.93
C LYS A 277 -3.46 19.88 0.05
N GLU A 278 -4.23 18.86 0.38
CA GLU A 278 -5.32 18.91 1.34
C GLU A 278 -5.22 17.76 2.33
N LEU A 279 -5.45 18.07 3.61
CA LEU A 279 -5.57 17.09 4.68
C LEU A 279 -7.03 17.07 5.15
N PHE A 280 -7.68 15.93 5.02
CA PHE A 280 -9.09 15.77 5.34
C PHE A 280 -9.28 14.75 6.46
N GLU A 281 -9.68 15.23 7.63
CA GLU A 281 -10.05 14.37 8.75
C GLU A 281 -11.46 13.84 8.55
N PHE A 282 -11.61 12.51 8.61
CA PHE A 282 -12.88 11.82 8.44
C PHE A 282 -13.07 10.74 9.50
N ASN A 283 -14.06 10.94 10.38
CA ASN A 283 -14.35 10.07 11.52
C ASN A 283 -15.71 9.37 11.43
N ALA A 284 -16.44 9.54 10.30
CA ALA A 284 -17.78 8.98 10.11
C ALA A 284 -17.73 7.63 9.36
N THR A 285 -16.78 6.77 9.71
CA THR A 285 -16.63 5.41 9.19
C THR A 285 -17.40 4.40 10.05
N GLU A 286 -17.84 3.29 9.47
CA GLU A 286 -18.46 2.16 10.17
C GLU A 286 -17.43 1.14 10.66
N ASP A 287 -16.17 1.24 10.21
CA ASP A 287 -15.11 0.40 10.71
C ASP A 287 -14.82 0.73 12.20
N PRO A 288 -14.95 -0.25 13.12
CA PRO A 288 -14.72 -0.03 14.56
C PRO A 288 -13.26 0.34 14.90
N ASP A 289 -12.32 0.11 13.97
CA ASP A 289 -10.93 0.51 14.11
C ASP A 289 -10.63 1.86 13.43
N TYR A 290 -11.61 2.47 12.79
CA TYR A 290 -11.50 3.76 12.09
C TYR A 290 -10.39 3.79 11.02
N HIS A 291 -10.05 2.64 10.46
CA HIS A 291 -8.97 2.48 9.47
C HIS A 291 -9.50 2.35 8.04
N ALA A 292 -10.47 1.47 7.82
CA ALA A 292 -11.13 1.33 6.53
C ALA A 292 -12.20 2.42 6.36
N LEU A 293 -11.80 3.56 5.78
CA LEU A 293 -12.65 4.76 5.72
C LEU A 293 -13.75 4.69 4.66
N ALA A 294 -13.63 3.79 3.69
CA ALA A 294 -14.57 3.59 2.59
C ALA A 294 -14.57 2.12 2.13
N GLY A 295 -15.43 1.80 1.19
CA GLY A 295 -15.63 0.46 0.65
C GLY A 295 -16.84 -0.23 1.28
N ASP A 296 -17.62 -0.91 0.46
CA ASP A 296 -18.89 -1.51 0.88
C ASP A 296 -18.73 -2.63 1.94
N LEU A 297 -17.52 -3.18 2.05
CA LEU A 297 -17.24 -4.25 3.00
C LEU A 297 -17.13 -3.77 4.44
N MET A 298 -16.60 -2.56 4.64
CA MET A 298 -16.25 -2.05 5.97
C MET A 298 -16.92 -0.73 6.32
N SER A 299 -17.19 0.13 5.32
CA SER A 299 -17.72 1.48 5.54
C SER A 299 -18.60 1.94 4.37
N PRO A 300 -19.71 1.24 4.09
CA PRO A 300 -20.56 1.50 2.93
C PRO A 300 -21.18 2.92 2.94
N SER A 301 -21.57 3.44 4.10
CA SER A 301 -22.23 4.76 4.18
C SER A 301 -21.29 5.93 3.86
N SER A 302 -20.00 5.76 4.01
CA SER A 302 -18.99 6.79 3.73
C SER A 302 -18.46 6.76 2.30
N THR A 303 -18.66 5.66 1.58
CA THR A 303 -18.07 5.43 0.26
C THR A 303 -18.42 6.53 -0.74
N SER A 304 -19.71 6.87 -0.89
CA SER A 304 -20.14 7.93 -1.81
C SER A 304 -19.64 9.32 -1.39
N ILE A 305 -19.61 9.60 -0.10
CA ILE A 305 -19.12 10.88 0.45
C ILE A 305 -17.65 11.07 0.11
N LEU A 306 -16.84 10.04 0.32
CA LEU A 306 -15.41 10.12 0.04
C LEU A 306 -15.11 10.09 -1.47
N ALA A 307 -15.93 9.38 -2.26
CA ALA A 307 -15.81 9.41 -3.71
C ALA A 307 -16.07 10.82 -4.29
N GLU A 308 -17.09 11.52 -3.80
CA GLU A 308 -17.39 12.91 -4.18
C GLU A 308 -16.23 13.85 -3.78
N LYS A 309 -15.71 13.72 -2.55
CA LYS A 309 -14.58 14.49 -2.06
C LYS A 309 -13.34 14.31 -2.94
N ILE A 310 -13.01 13.07 -3.30
CA ILE A 310 -11.88 12.71 -4.14
C ILE A 310 -12.06 13.28 -5.55
N SER A 311 -13.22 13.05 -6.15
CA SER A 311 -13.53 13.53 -7.51
C SER A 311 -13.48 15.06 -7.61
N THR A 312 -13.98 15.75 -6.59
CA THR A 312 -13.91 17.23 -6.51
C THR A 312 -12.45 17.68 -6.43
N PHE A 313 -11.64 17.09 -5.54
CA PHE A 313 -10.22 17.42 -5.41
C PHE A 313 -9.47 17.24 -6.73
N ILE A 314 -9.66 16.11 -7.42
CA ILE A 314 -9.01 15.84 -8.70
C ILE A 314 -9.45 16.87 -9.75
N THR A 315 -10.75 17.18 -9.85
CA THR A 315 -11.28 18.14 -10.81
C THR A 315 -10.71 19.55 -10.59
N ASP A 316 -10.65 20.01 -9.34
CA ASP A 316 -10.19 21.36 -8.99
C ASP A 316 -8.68 21.53 -9.15
N THR A 317 -7.92 20.45 -9.03
CA THR A 317 -6.48 20.49 -9.27
C THR A 317 -6.10 20.55 -10.75
N HIS A 318 -7.04 20.24 -11.66
CA HIS A 318 -6.83 20.21 -13.11
C HIS A 318 -7.53 21.34 -13.88
N ARG A 319 -8.22 22.24 -13.16
CA ARG A 319 -8.70 23.53 -13.70
C ARG A 319 -7.59 24.57 -13.66
#